data_592bbf22f7709859dd30365826ddfb7b
#
_entry.id   592bbf22f7709859dd30365826ddfb7b
#
_cell.length_a   1.000
_cell.length_b   1.000
_cell.length_c   1.000
_cell.angle_alpha   90.00
_cell.angle_beta   90.00
_cell.angle_gamma   90.00
#
_symmetry.space_group_name_H-M   'P 1'
#
loop_
_entity.id
_entity.type
_entity.pdbx_description
1 polymer ?
#
loop_
_entity_poly.entity_id
_entity_poly.type
_entity_poly.pdbx_seq_one_letter_code
_entity_poly.pdbx_strand_id
1 'polypeptide(L)'
;MKPIRLLTAITLLGALMGPAFAADAVFPPGMRVGLTPLVGLSKAKSFVGFETEDQGVKVLVTELPAEAYGEVMNAFKANPAGTGGIKPESIETAAGLAYYTAESARDASGNLRRYSMILPGGAFSGYVAVQVPENVTKIYTDEAIRQMFASAVIRNEVPIEEQLGLMPFKISELSDFKNVRTLSQGAAIILADGDEATGFEVAPFMVLGLIGSTPALPDDRGRFAQQAATTIPGVRDARITMSEPIRIDGQPGYETRIDATSGKDNTPVTLVQWLRFGAQSSLRVIGSAPRDQWPKAFSRFRAVRDGIQPRG
;
A
#
# COMPACT_ATOMS: atom_id res chain seq x y z
N MET A 1 30.40 77.77 -23.79
CA MET A 1 29.47 77.21 -22.75
C MET A 1 29.07 75.80 -23.14
N LYS A 2 29.59 74.76 -22.43
CA LYS A 2 29.29 73.35 -22.68
C LYS A 2 28.45 72.86 -21.50
N PRO A 3 27.33 72.17 -21.73
CA PRO A 3 26.55 71.58 -20.65
C PRO A 3 27.15 70.22 -20.22
N ILE A 4 27.31 70.07 -18.91
CA ILE A 4 27.72 68.87 -18.20
C ILE A 4 26.51 67.84 -18.24
N ARG A 5 26.75 66.65 -18.77
CA ARG A 5 25.81 65.53 -18.69
C ARG A 5 26.03 64.76 -17.40
N LEU A 6 25.05 64.82 -16.52
CA LEU A 6 24.97 64.01 -15.28
C LEU A 6 24.57 62.57 -15.65
N LEU A 7 25.47 61.60 -15.45
CA LEU A 7 25.22 60.20 -15.66
C LEU A 7 24.70 59.58 -14.35
N THR A 8 23.42 59.28 -14.29
CA THR A 8 22.80 58.59 -13.14
C THR A 8 23.03 57.07 -13.29
N ALA A 9 23.89 56.51 -12.48
CA ALA A 9 24.10 55.06 -12.40
C ALA A 9 22.95 54.42 -11.59
N ILE A 10 22.07 53.70 -12.25
CA ILE A 10 21.06 52.85 -11.61
C ILE A 10 21.72 51.51 -11.30
N THR A 11 22.02 51.27 -10.04
CA THR A 11 22.50 49.98 -9.53
C THR A 11 21.32 49.03 -9.44
N LEU A 12 21.25 48.11 -10.40
CA LEU A 12 20.23 47.01 -10.42
C LEU A 12 20.65 45.95 -9.38
N LEU A 13 20.05 46.02 -8.18
CA LEU A 13 20.19 44.98 -7.15
C LEU A 13 19.35 43.77 -7.57
N GLY A 14 19.97 42.89 -8.35
CA GLY A 14 19.36 41.61 -8.72
C GLY A 14 19.29 40.72 -7.48
N ALA A 15 18.09 40.55 -6.92
CA ALA A 15 17.81 39.52 -5.91
C ALA A 15 18.08 38.14 -6.52
N LEU A 16 19.17 37.51 -6.14
CA LEU A 16 19.43 36.09 -6.34
C LEU A 16 18.44 35.28 -5.48
N MET A 17 17.22 35.12 -5.97
CA MET A 17 16.36 34.01 -5.51
C MET A 17 16.97 32.75 -6.09
N GLY A 18 17.87 32.13 -5.34
CA GLY A 18 18.27 30.75 -5.61
C GLY A 18 17.03 29.88 -5.56
N PRO A 19 16.94 28.80 -6.41
CA PRO A 19 15.86 27.85 -6.31
C PRO A 19 15.92 27.28 -4.88
N ALA A 20 14.86 27.51 -4.09
CA ALA A 20 14.65 26.74 -2.87
C ALA A 20 14.50 25.28 -3.34
N PHE A 21 15.51 24.45 -3.08
CA PHE A 21 15.38 23.03 -3.23
C PHE A 21 14.28 22.60 -2.25
N ALA A 22 13.06 22.49 -2.73
CA ALA A 22 12.03 21.75 -2.02
C ALA A 22 12.59 20.34 -1.83
N ALA A 23 12.76 19.90 -0.58
CA ALA A 23 13.21 18.55 -0.33
C ALA A 23 12.22 17.60 -1.00
N ASP A 24 12.74 16.61 -1.75
CA ASP A 24 11.92 15.68 -2.52
C ASP A 24 11.00 14.90 -1.58
N ALA A 25 9.75 14.70 -2.04
CA ALA A 25 8.80 13.89 -1.30
C ALA A 25 9.26 12.43 -1.25
N VAL A 26 9.24 11.86 -0.08
CA VAL A 26 9.61 10.47 0.19
C VAL A 26 8.35 9.62 0.30
N PHE A 27 8.27 8.57 -0.51
CA PHE A 27 7.19 7.59 -0.44
C PHE A 27 7.59 6.45 0.51
N PRO A 28 6.79 6.15 1.55
CA PRO A 28 6.96 4.90 2.28
C PRO A 28 6.81 3.72 1.33
N PRO A 29 7.50 2.60 1.56
CA PRO A 29 7.46 1.45 0.66
C PRO A 29 6.04 0.97 0.37
N GLY A 30 5.69 0.81 -0.90
CA GLY A 30 4.38 0.34 -1.34
C GLY A 30 3.24 1.36 -1.30
N MET A 31 3.50 2.61 -0.91
CA MET A 31 2.47 3.65 -0.80
C MET A 31 2.46 4.59 -2.00
N ARG A 32 1.25 5.04 -2.37
CA ARG A 32 1.06 6.10 -3.37
C ARG A 32 1.10 7.50 -2.77
N VAL A 33 1.07 7.61 -1.46
CA VAL A 33 1.18 8.88 -0.71
C VAL A 33 2.62 9.11 -0.29
N GLY A 34 3.17 10.26 -0.65
CA GLY A 34 4.51 10.72 -0.26
C GLY A 34 4.45 12.02 0.53
N LEU A 35 5.44 12.24 1.37
CA LEU A 35 5.61 13.44 2.21
C LEU A 35 7.08 13.85 2.20
N THR A 36 7.35 15.13 2.44
CA THR A 36 8.70 15.59 2.84
C THR A 36 8.84 15.39 4.36
N PRO A 37 9.58 14.37 4.82
CA PRO A 37 9.69 14.10 6.26
C PRO A 37 10.40 15.25 6.97
N LEU A 38 9.96 15.56 8.21
CA LEU A 38 10.66 16.52 9.06
C LEU A 38 12.02 15.98 9.47
N VAL A 39 12.92 16.88 9.82
CA VAL A 39 14.27 16.53 10.30
C VAL A 39 14.18 15.56 11.48
N GLY A 40 14.98 14.49 11.44
CA GLY A 40 14.98 13.42 12.43
C GLY A 40 14.01 12.28 12.16
N LEU A 41 13.09 12.43 11.18
CA LEU A 41 12.21 11.35 10.74
C LEU A 41 12.90 10.51 9.66
N SER A 42 12.88 9.20 9.83
CA SER A 42 13.34 8.20 8.86
C SER A 42 12.24 7.18 8.59
N LYS A 43 12.38 6.34 7.56
CA LYS A 43 11.41 5.28 7.26
C LYS A 43 11.25 4.38 8.48
N ALA A 44 10.00 4.16 8.92
CA ALA A 44 9.70 3.31 10.05
C ALA A 44 10.01 1.84 9.74
N LYS A 45 10.40 1.09 10.77
CA LYS A 45 10.79 -0.33 10.67
C LYS A 45 9.61 -1.29 10.86
N SER A 46 8.63 -0.89 11.68
CA SER A 46 7.54 -1.77 12.13
C SER A 46 6.17 -1.42 11.54
N PHE A 47 6.06 -0.30 10.82
CA PHE A 47 4.83 0.16 10.17
C PHE A 47 5.14 0.96 8.90
N VAL A 48 4.12 1.28 8.13
CA VAL A 48 4.25 2.05 6.90
C VAL A 48 4.23 3.54 7.22
N GLY A 49 5.37 4.21 7.03
CA GLY A 49 5.50 5.62 7.37
C GLY A 49 6.90 6.02 7.81
N PHE A 50 6.95 6.95 8.75
CA PHE A 50 8.22 7.50 9.26
C PHE A 50 8.20 7.52 10.79
N GLU A 51 9.37 7.41 11.39
CA GLU A 51 9.56 7.52 12.84
C GLU A 51 10.90 8.17 13.17
N THR A 52 10.99 8.74 14.37
CA THR A 52 12.28 9.14 14.94
C THR A 52 13.07 7.91 15.41
N GLU A 53 14.39 8.03 15.54
CA GLU A 53 15.25 6.91 15.94
C GLU A 53 14.85 6.32 17.30
N ASP A 54 14.41 7.15 18.23
CA ASP A 54 13.88 6.75 19.55
C ASP A 54 12.42 6.23 19.48
N GLN A 55 11.82 6.18 18.26
CA GLN A 55 10.44 5.77 18.02
C GLN A 55 9.38 6.61 18.78
N GLY A 56 9.76 7.80 19.22
CA GLY A 56 8.86 8.69 19.96
C GLY A 56 7.84 9.36 19.06
N VAL A 57 8.30 9.98 17.95
CA VAL A 57 7.41 10.57 16.93
C VAL A 57 7.11 9.55 15.85
N LYS A 58 5.83 9.40 15.51
CA LYS A 58 5.36 8.44 14.49
C LYS A 58 4.48 9.12 13.47
N VAL A 59 4.74 8.85 12.19
CA VAL A 59 3.96 9.32 11.04
C VAL A 59 3.51 8.09 10.27
N LEU A 60 2.27 7.65 10.49
CA LEU A 60 1.65 6.55 9.76
C LEU A 60 1.13 7.08 8.43
N VAL A 61 1.38 6.37 7.34
CA VAL A 61 0.81 6.64 6.01
C VAL A 61 0.04 5.41 5.56
N THR A 62 -1.20 5.60 5.12
CA THR A 62 -2.04 4.50 4.62
C THR A 62 -2.98 4.98 3.52
N GLU A 63 -3.60 4.04 2.84
CA GLU A 63 -4.63 4.28 1.83
C GLU A 63 -5.96 3.74 2.36
N LEU A 64 -7.02 4.51 2.18
CA LEU A 64 -8.39 4.19 2.54
C LEU A 64 -9.23 4.07 1.26
N PRO A 65 -10.43 3.48 1.30
CA PRO A 65 -11.36 3.48 0.17
C PRO A 65 -11.61 4.89 -0.37
N ALA A 66 -11.90 5.01 -1.66
CA ALA A 66 -12.06 6.30 -2.35
C ALA A 66 -13.12 7.19 -1.72
N GLU A 67 -14.18 6.59 -1.18
CA GLU A 67 -15.32 7.28 -0.56
C GLU A 67 -14.93 8.03 0.72
N ALA A 68 -13.90 7.58 1.44
CA ALA A 68 -13.52 8.13 2.75
C ALA A 68 -13.20 9.63 2.71
N TYR A 69 -12.54 10.11 1.66
CA TYR A 69 -12.30 11.55 1.49
C TYR A 69 -13.60 12.33 1.37
N GLY A 70 -14.54 11.86 0.55
CA GLY A 70 -15.84 12.50 0.36
C GLY A 70 -16.67 12.54 1.66
N GLU A 71 -16.67 11.48 2.43
CA GLU A 71 -17.37 11.40 3.72
C GLU A 71 -16.80 12.39 4.73
N VAL A 72 -15.47 12.44 4.87
CA VAL A 72 -14.79 13.40 5.75
C VAL A 72 -15.04 14.83 5.28
N MET A 73 -14.87 15.14 4.00
CA MET A 73 -15.16 16.47 3.44
C MET A 73 -16.59 16.93 3.76
N ASN A 74 -17.59 16.04 3.60
CA ASN A 74 -18.98 16.37 3.90
C ASN A 74 -19.20 16.60 5.40
N ALA A 75 -18.58 15.80 6.26
CA ALA A 75 -18.63 16.01 7.71
C ALA A 75 -18.03 17.36 8.12
N PHE A 76 -16.91 17.76 7.53
CA PHE A 76 -16.29 19.08 7.76
C PHE A 76 -17.19 20.24 7.29
N LYS A 77 -17.83 20.12 6.13
CA LYS A 77 -18.78 21.12 5.62
C LYS A 77 -20.02 21.26 6.50
N ALA A 78 -20.50 20.14 7.01
CA ALA A 78 -21.68 20.11 7.88
C ALA A 78 -21.40 20.69 9.28
N ASN A 79 -20.19 20.51 9.81
CA ASN A 79 -19.80 21.02 11.13
C ASN A 79 -18.40 21.66 11.12
N PRO A 80 -18.25 22.86 10.54
CA PRO A 80 -16.95 23.53 10.45
C PRO A 80 -16.39 23.98 11.81
N ALA A 81 -17.24 24.07 12.84
CA ALA A 81 -16.81 24.38 14.19
C ALA A 81 -16.17 23.18 14.93
N GLY A 82 -16.35 21.97 14.38
CA GLY A 82 -15.89 20.73 14.97
C GLY A 82 -16.76 20.21 16.11
N THR A 83 -16.38 19.08 16.66
CA THR A 83 -17.07 18.43 17.78
C THR A 83 -16.04 18.07 18.86
N GLY A 84 -16.39 18.24 20.12
CA GLY A 84 -15.52 17.82 21.23
C GLY A 84 -14.19 18.59 21.34
N GLY A 85 -14.13 19.84 20.84
CA GLY A 85 -12.91 20.65 20.85
C GLY A 85 -11.93 20.35 19.73
N ILE A 86 -12.24 19.44 18.82
CA ILE A 86 -11.44 19.13 17.63
C ILE A 86 -11.96 19.98 16.48
N LYS A 87 -11.16 20.97 16.07
CA LYS A 87 -11.50 21.84 14.95
C LYS A 87 -10.85 21.30 13.66
N PRO A 88 -11.66 21.00 12.65
CA PRO A 88 -11.12 20.63 11.36
C PRO A 88 -10.53 21.85 10.64
N GLU A 89 -9.42 21.63 9.94
CA GLU A 89 -8.76 22.64 9.10
C GLU A 89 -8.54 22.07 7.70
N SER A 90 -8.49 22.96 6.71
CA SER A 90 -8.12 22.58 5.34
C SER A 90 -6.70 23.06 5.01
N ILE A 91 -6.04 22.34 4.13
CA ILE A 91 -4.70 22.63 3.65
C ILE A 91 -4.57 22.28 2.18
N GLU A 92 -4.00 23.18 1.40
CA GLU A 92 -3.65 22.91 0.00
C GLU A 92 -2.40 22.03 -0.06
N THR A 93 -2.46 20.99 -0.88
CA THR A 93 -1.36 20.08 -1.19
C THR A 93 -1.21 19.94 -2.70
N ALA A 94 -0.12 19.35 -3.17
CA ALA A 94 0.02 19.03 -4.58
C ALA A 94 -1.01 17.99 -5.07
N ALA A 95 -1.58 17.20 -4.15
CA ALA A 95 -2.65 16.24 -4.44
C ALA A 95 -4.06 16.88 -4.46
N GLY A 96 -4.18 18.15 -4.07
CA GLY A 96 -5.44 18.89 -3.94
C GLY A 96 -5.72 19.31 -2.50
N LEU A 97 -6.94 19.78 -2.25
CA LEU A 97 -7.39 20.23 -0.94
C LEU A 97 -7.49 19.05 0.02
N ALA A 98 -6.70 19.05 1.08
CA ALA A 98 -6.75 18.06 2.15
C ALA A 98 -7.44 18.64 3.39
N TYR A 99 -7.96 17.75 4.26
CA TYR A 99 -8.54 18.11 5.54
C TYR A 99 -7.78 17.44 6.65
N TYR A 100 -7.50 18.18 7.74
CA TYR A 100 -6.82 17.63 8.88
C TYR A 100 -7.39 18.10 10.20
N THR A 101 -7.10 17.37 11.26
CA THR A 101 -7.41 17.72 12.65
C THR A 101 -6.16 17.62 13.49
N ALA A 102 -6.12 18.41 14.58
CA ALA A 102 -5.10 18.34 15.60
C ALA A 102 -5.77 18.28 16.99
N GLU A 103 -5.40 17.32 17.80
CA GLU A 103 -5.96 17.10 19.14
C GLU A 103 -4.89 16.74 20.16
N SER A 104 -5.16 17.08 21.43
CA SER A 104 -4.39 16.53 22.55
C SER A 104 -5.00 15.18 22.93
N ALA A 105 -4.18 14.17 23.06
CA ALA A 105 -4.57 12.82 23.40
C ALA A 105 -3.67 12.25 24.50
N ARG A 106 -4.04 11.13 25.07
CA ARG A 106 -3.23 10.39 26.04
C ARG A 106 -3.26 8.90 25.70
N ASP A 107 -2.10 8.28 25.75
CA ASP A 107 -1.96 6.84 25.61
C ASP A 107 -1.18 6.24 26.79
N ALA A 108 -0.77 4.98 26.68
CA ALA A 108 0.00 4.30 27.72
C ALA A 108 1.38 4.94 27.97
N SER A 109 1.93 5.68 27.01
CA SER A 109 3.24 6.36 27.08
C SER A 109 3.13 7.77 27.68
N GLY A 110 1.91 8.33 27.81
CA GLY A 110 1.68 9.64 28.36
C GLY A 110 0.84 10.56 27.47
N ASN A 111 0.98 11.87 27.67
CA ASN A 111 0.30 12.87 26.85
C ASN A 111 1.01 13.01 25.49
N LEU A 112 0.21 13.20 24.44
CA LEU A 112 0.70 13.40 23.09
C LEU A 112 -0.20 14.36 22.31
N ARG A 113 0.35 14.93 21.24
CA ARG A 113 -0.38 15.65 20.23
C ARG A 113 -0.61 14.71 19.06
N ARG A 114 -1.85 14.54 18.64
CA ARG A 114 -2.25 13.70 17.51
C ARG A 114 -2.77 14.57 16.38
N TYR A 115 -2.37 14.21 15.15
CA TYR A 115 -2.87 14.85 13.94
C TYR A 115 -3.35 13.75 12.99
N SER A 116 -4.41 14.05 12.25
CA SER A 116 -4.97 13.15 11.25
C SER A 116 -5.31 13.95 10.01
N MET A 117 -4.77 13.58 8.87
CA MET A 117 -5.04 14.23 7.58
C MET A 117 -5.60 13.22 6.59
N ILE A 118 -6.60 13.65 5.81
CA ILE A 118 -7.10 12.92 4.66
C ILE A 118 -6.94 13.77 3.40
N LEU A 119 -6.55 13.14 2.29
CA LEU A 119 -6.29 13.81 1.02
C LEU A 119 -6.88 13.01 -0.16
N PRO A 120 -7.29 13.69 -1.25
CA PRO A 120 -7.88 13.03 -2.41
C PRO A 120 -6.83 12.28 -3.21
N GLY A 121 -7.08 10.99 -3.49
CA GLY A 121 -6.20 10.12 -4.27
C GLY A 121 -6.83 9.60 -5.56
N GLY A 122 -8.04 10.07 -5.91
CA GLY A 122 -8.80 9.56 -7.06
C GLY A 122 -9.42 8.20 -6.77
N ALA A 123 -8.77 7.11 -7.12
CA ALA A 123 -9.23 5.74 -6.87
C ALA A 123 -9.06 5.27 -5.41
N PHE A 124 -8.52 6.11 -4.53
CA PHE A 124 -8.34 5.87 -3.10
C PHE A 124 -8.34 7.20 -2.35
N SER A 125 -8.37 7.16 -1.03
CA SER A 125 -8.14 8.32 -0.16
C SER A 125 -6.81 8.14 0.55
N GLY A 126 -5.92 9.15 0.48
CA GLY A 126 -4.69 9.13 1.28
C GLY A 126 -5.01 9.48 2.73
N TYR A 127 -4.37 8.79 3.67
CA TYR A 127 -4.52 9.09 5.10
C TYR A 127 -3.15 9.12 5.77
N VAL A 128 -2.93 10.19 6.56
CA VAL A 128 -1.70 10.38 7.32
C VAL A 128 -2.06 10.67 8.78
N ALA A 129 -1.55 9.86 9.69
CA ALA A 129 -1.70 10.08 11.13
C ALA A 129 -0.33 10.36 11.75
N VAL A 130 -0.26 11.39 12.59
CA VAL A 130 0.98 11.78 13.29
C VAL A 130 0.74 11.74 14.78
N GLN A 131 1.71 11.21 15.52
CA GLN A 131 1.74 11.21 16.98
C GLN A 131 3.04 11.86 17.44
N VAL A 132 2.93 12.91 18.25
CA VAL A 132 4.05 13.67 18.79
C VAL A 132 3.93 13.66 20.31
N PRO A 133 4.84 13.00 21.05
CA PRO A 133 4.88 13.06 22.51
C PRO A 133 5.03 14.50 23.01
N GLU A 134 4.41 14.82 24.16
CA GLU A 134 4.34 16.17 24.71
C GLU A 134 5.73 16.79 24.91
N ASN A 135 6.71 16.00 25.32
CA ASN A 135 8.08 16.44 25.61
C ASN A 135 8.85 16.93 24.38
N VAL A 136 8.41 16.58 23.14
CA VAL A 136 9.07 16.99 21.87
C VAL A 136 8.21 17.92 21.01
N THR A 137 7.07 18.38 21.48
CA THR A 137 6.17 19.31 20.74
C THR A 137 6.82 20.65 20.42
N LYS A 138 7.86 21.05 21.15
CA LYS A 138 8.66 22.25 20.85
C LYS A 138 9.57 22.09 19.63
N ILE A 139 9.90 20.85 19.25
CA ILE A 139 10.70 20.50 18.07
C ILE A 139 9.76 20.23 16.90
N TYR A 140 8.76 19.38 17.13
CA TYR A 140 7.73 19.01 16.16
C TYR A 140 6.46 19.82 16.44
N THR A 141 6.51 21.10 16.09
CA THR A 141 5.44 22.08 16.35
C THR A 141 4.23 21.83 15.44
N ASP A 142 3.05 22.37 15.83
CA ASP A 142 1.84 22.34 14.98
C ASP A 142 2.14 22.91 13.58
N GLU A 143 2.92 23.98 13.48
CA GLU A 143 3.30 24.57 12.20
C GLU A 143 4.24 23.66 11.38
N ALA A 144 5.21 23.00 12.00
CA ALA A 144 6.10 22.05 11.32
C ALA A 144 5.30 20.86 10.77
N ILE A 145 4.36 20.31 11.55
CA ILE A 145 3.47 19.23 11.08
C ILE A 145 2.58 19.72 9.94
N ARG A 146 2.04 20.95 10.02
CA ARG A 146 1.27 21.56 8.95
C ARG A 146 2.07 21.69 7.65
N GLN A 147 3.33 22.13 7.72
CA GLN A 147 4.22 22.21 6.56
C GLN A 147 4.50 20.82 5.96
N MET A 148 4.72 19.79 6.80
CA MET A 148 4.86 18.42 6.34
C MET A 148 3.58 17.95 5.62
N PHE A 149 2.40 18.25 6.14
CA PHE A 149 1.13 17.93 5.48
C PHE A 149 0.96 18.64 4.14
N ALA A 150 1.33 19.93 4.06
CA ALA A 150 1.31 20.70 2.81
C ALA A 150 2.22 20.10 1.73
N SER A 151 3.27 19.38 2.12
CA SER A 151 4.19 18.70 1.20
C SER A 151 3.64 17.40 0.61
N ALA A 152 2.41 17.00 1.00
CA ALA A 152 1.84 15.74 0.57
C ALA A 152 1.64 15.68 -0.95
N VAL A 153 2.09 14.59 -1.53
CA VAL A 153 1.97 14.30 -2.97
C VAL A 153 1.39 12.91 -3.17
N ILE A 154 0.79 12.68 -4.32
CA ILE A 154 0.32 11.37 -4.73
C ILE A 154 1.00 10.98 -6.03
N ARG A 155 1.49 9.73 -6.10
CA ARG A 155 1.90 9.09 -7.33
C ARG A 155 0.77 8.17 -7.83
N ASN A 156 0.61 8.09 -9.14
CA ASN A 156 -0.45 7.28 -9.74
C ASN A 156 -0.25 5.79 -9.46
N GLU A 157 1.00 5.34 -9.49
CA GLU A 157 1.36 3.92 -9.39
C GLU A 157 2.57 3.72 -8.49
N VAL A 158 2.62 2.58 -7.81
CA VAL A 158 3.80 2.09 -7.13
C VAL A 158 4.63 1.30 -8.15
N PRO A 159 5.94 1.57 -8.33
CA PRO A 159 6.78 0.79 -9.23
C PRO A 159 6.72 -0.72 -8.93
N ILE A 160 6.65 -1.55 -9.98
CA ILE A 160 6.50 -3.00 -9.84
C ILE A 160 7.65 -3.59 -9.01
N GLU A 161 8.89 -3.18 -9.28
CA GLU A 161 10.06 -3.66 -8.54
C GLU A 161 9.98 -3.31 -7.05
N GLU A 162 9.43 -2.13 -6.72
CA GLU A 162 9.21 -1.75 -5.32
C GLU A 162 8.21 -2.70 -4.65
N GLN A 163 7.09 -3.00 -5.31
CA GLN A 163 6.07 -3.91 -4.80
C GLN A 163 6.59 -5.34 -4.65
N LEU A 164 7.28 -5.86 -5.65
CA LEU A 164 7.95 -7.16 -5.60
C LEU A 164 9.00 -7.18 -4.49
N GLY A 165 9.68 -6.04 -4.28
CA GLY A 165 10.66 -5.84 -3.22
C GLY A 165 10.13 -6.04 -1.81
N LEU A 166 8.84 -5.84 -1.58
CA LEU A 166 8.19 -5.99 -0.27
C LEU A 166 7.90 -7.44 0.13
N MET A 167 7.97 -8.38 -0.83
CA MET A 167 7.66 -9.79 -0.55
C MET A 167 8.86 -10.52 0.05
N PRO A 168 8.68 -11.51 0.96
CA PRO A 168 9.75 -12.32 1.53
C PRO A 168 10.29 -13.39 0.56
N PHE A 169 9.84 -13.37 -0.67
CA PHE A 169 10.28 -14.23 -1.78
C PHE A 169 10.50 -13.37 -3.03
N LYS A 170 11.30 -13.89 -3.97
CA LYS A 170 11.50 -13.28 -5.29
C LYS A 170 10.50 -13.87 -6.28
N ILE A 171 9.98 -13.04 -7.17
CA ILE A 171 9.19 -13.44 -8.33
C ILE A 171 10.01 -13.03 -9.56
N SER A 172 10.59 -13.99 -10.26
CA SER A 172 11.46 -13.74 -11.41
C SER A 172 10.74 -13.77 -12.75
N GLU A 173 9.49 -14.25 -12.77
CA GLU A 173 8.67 -14.39 -13.96
C GLU A 173 7.26 -13.87 -13.69
N LEU A 174 6.82 -12.87 -14.45
CA LEU A 174 5.49 -12.28 -14.32
C LEU A 174 4.49 -12.79 -15.39
N SER A 175 4.96 -13.51 -16.40
CA SER A 175 4.13 -14.10 -17.47
C SER A 175 3.12 -13.14 -18.07
N ASP A 176 3.58 -11.94 -18.42
CA ASP A 176 2.79 -10.85 -19.02
C ASP A 176 1.69 -10.25 -18.14
N PHE A 177 1.65 -10.59 -16.84
CA PHE A 177 0.80 -9.84 -15.91
C PHE A 177 1.32 -8.40 -15.77
N LYS A 178 0.46 -7.44 -16.07
CA LYS A 178 0.83 -6.02 -16.10
C LYS A 178 0.52 -5.29 -14.81
N ASN A 179 -0.55 -5.71 -14.13
CA ASN A 179 -0.98 -5.12 -12.88
C ASN A 179 -0.41 -5.93 -11.71
N VAL A 180 0.46 -5.30 -10.93
CA VAL A 180 1.08 -5.87 -9.75
C VAL A 180 0.72 -4.99 -8.57
N ARG A 181 0.12 -5.56 -7.52
CA ARG A 181 -0.26 -4.81 -6.32
C ARG A 181 0.01 -5.60 -5.05
N THR A 182 0.65 -4.96 -4.11
CA THR A 182 0.80 -5.48 -2.75
C THR A 182 -0.55 -5.41 -2.03
N LEU A 183 -1.08 -6.56 -1.62
CA LEU A 183 -2.30 -6.65 -0.82
C LEU A 183 -2.01 -6.49 0.67
N SER A 184 -0.88 -7.03 1.11
CA SER A 184 -0.39 -6.88 2.47
C SER A 184 1.13 -6.96 2.45
N GLN A 185 1.79 -5.93 3.00
CA GLN A 185 3.25 -5.84 3.02
C GLN A 185 3.87 -7.05 3.73
N GLY A 186 4.85 -7.66 3.08
CA GLY A 186 5.52 -8.85 3.59
C GLY A 186 4.67 -10.13 3.59
N ALA A 187 3.38 -10.07 3.21
CA ALA A 187 2.48 -11.19 3.30
C ALA A 187 1.84 -11.62 1.99
N ALA A 188 1.29 -10.69 1.18
CA ALA A 188 0.58 -11.06 -0.04
C ALA A 188 0.67 -10.01 -1.15
N ILE A 189 0.71 -10.50 -2.40
CA ILE A 189 0.73 -9.70 -3.62
C ILE A 189 -0.22 -10.29 -4.66
N ILE A 190 -0.86 -9.46 -5.47
CA ILE A 190 -1.68 -9.87 -6.60
C ILE A 190 -0.98 -9.51 -7.91
N LEU A 191 -1.05 -10.41 -8.88
CA LEU A 191 -0.70 -10.20 -10.28
C LEU A 191 -1.97 -10.37 -11.10
N ALA A 192 -2.35 -9.41 -11.95
CA ALA A 192 -3.63 -9.45 -12.65
C ALA A 192 -3.56 -8.89 -14.07
N ASP A 193 -4.46 -9.36 -14.93
CA ASP A 193 -4.75 -8.75 -16.23
C ASP A 193 -5.81 -7.64 -16.08
N GLY A 194 -6.75 -7.77 -15.14
CA GLY A 194 -7.69 -6.74 -14.73
C GLY A 194 -7.02 -5.67 -13.85
N ASP A 195 -7.68 -4.55 -13.71
CA ASP A 195 -7.23 -3.41 -12.90
C ASP A 195 -8.15 -3.14 -11.70
N GLU A 196 -7.79 -2.15 -10.89
CA GLU A 196 -8.56 -1.78 -9.70
C GLU A 196 -9.95 -1.20 -10.05
N ALA A 197 -10.08 -0.53 -11.19
CA ALA A 197 -11.32 0.13 -11.60
C ALA A 197 -12.36 -0.87 -12.10
N THR A 198 -11.92 -1.91 -12.80
CA THR A 198 -12.79 -2.97 -13.34
C THR A 198 -12.96 -4.17 -12.40
N GLY A 199 -12.12 -4.28 -11.38
CA GLY A 199 -12.00 -5.43 -10.50
C GLY A 199 -11.02 -6.47 -11.04
N PHE A 200 -10.10 -6.92 -10.19
CA PHE A 200 -9.08 -7.91 -10.57
C PHE A 200 -9.69 -9.26 -10.94
N GLU A 201 -10.88 -9.58 -10.42
CA GLU A 201 -11.56 -10.86 -10.60
C GLU A 201 -12.23 -11.06 -11.97
N VAL A 202 -12.37 -10.03 -12.79
CA VAL A 202 -13.03 -10.11 -14.11
C VAL A 202 -12.13 -10.74 -15.19
N ALA A 203 -10.83 -10.87 -14.91
CA ALA A 203 -9.81 -11.40 -15.82
C ALA A 203 -8.89 -12.36 -15.05
N PRO A 204 -7.97 -13.07 -15.73
CA PRO A 204 -6.99 -13.92 -15.07
C PRO A 204 -6.16 -13.14 -14.04
N PHE A 205 -6.04 -13.67 -12.83
CA PHE A 205 -5.19 -13.12 -11.78
C PHE A 205 -4.56 -14.22 -10.92
N MET A 206 -3.51 -13.84 -10.21
CA MET A 206 -2.86 -14.67 -9.20
C MET A 206 -2.73 -13.91 -7.88
N VAL A 207 -2.89 -14.63 -6.77
CA VAL A 207 -2.53 -14.13 -5.44
C VAL A 207 -1.41 -15.02 -4.89
N LEU A 208 -0.31 -14.39 -4.52
CA LEU A 208 0.85 -15.06 -3.94
C LEU A 208 1.05 -14.54 -2.51
N GLY A 209 1.19 -15.45 -1.56
CA GLY A 209 1.33 -15.05 -0.16
C GLY A 209 1.84 -16.17 0.73
N LEU A 210 2.12 -15.81 1.99
CA LEU A 210 2.51 -16.77 3.02
C LEU A 210 1.33 -17.08 3.92
N ILE A 211 1.18 -18.37 4.24
CA ILE A 211 0.36 -18.83 5.36
C ILE A 211 1.31 -19.06 6.53
N GLY A 212 1.05 -18.41 7.68
CA GLY A 212 1.88 -18.50 8.89
C GLY A 212 1.82 -19.85 9.61
N SER A 213 1.45 -20.92 8.88
CA SER A 213 1.38 -22.29 9.39
C SER A 213 1.77 -23.30 8.32
N THR A 214 2.19 -24.48 8.79
CA THR A 214 2.48 -25.65 7.98
C THR A 214 2.01 -26.88 8.75
N PRO A 215 1.52 -27.95 8.09
CA PRO A 215 1.12 -29.15 8.80
C PRO A 215 2.34 -29.83 9.45
N ALA A 216 2.18 -30.24 10.71
CA ALA A 216 3.24 -30.87 11.49
C ALA A 216 3.68 -32.21 10.89
N LEU A 217 2.72 -33.00 10.36
CA LEU A 217 2.98 -34.30 9.76
C LEU A 217 2.80 -34.25 8.24
N PRO A 218 3.63 -34.97 7.46
CA PRO A 218 3.45 -35.09 6.01
C PRO A 218 2.06 -35.58 5.59
N ASP A 219 1.47 -36.51 6.33
CA ASP A 219 0.17 -37.10 6.03
C ASP A 219 -0.98 -36.12 6.17
N ASP A 220 -0.80 -35.03 6.93
CA ASP A 220 -1.81 -33.98 7.10
C ASP A 220 -1.84 -32.97 5.95
N ARG A 221 -0.85 -32.99 5.05
CA ARG A 221 -0.70 -32.00 3.97
C ARG A 221 -1.91 -31.96 3.04
N GLY A 222 -2.47 -33.11 2.69
CA GLY A 222 -3.66 -33.18 1.84
C GLY A 222 -4.88 -32.52 2.47
N ARG A 223 -5.13 -32.82 3.75
CA ARG A 223 -6.24 -32.22 4.50
C ARG A 223 -6.03 -30.71 4.66
N PHE A 224 -4.81 -30.29 4.99
CA PHE A 224 -4.45 -28.89 5.08
C PHE A 224 -4.67 -28.15 3.75
N ALA A 225 -4.28 -28.75 2.62
CA ALA A 225 -4.47 -28.15 1.29
C ALA A 225 -5.96 -27.99 0.94
N GLN A 226 -6.77 -28.99 1.23
CA GLN A 226 -8.22 -28.93 1.01
C GLN A 226 -8.88 -27.87 1.91
N GLN A 227 -8.51 -27.84 3.19
CA GLN A 227 -9.02 -26.82 4.12
C GLN A 227 -8.60 -25.41 3.71
N ALA A 228 -7.36 -25.21 3.30
CA ALA A 228 -6.92 -23.92 2.77
C ALA A 228 -7.73 -23.51 1.52
N ALA A 229 -8.07 -24.44 0.64
CA ALA A 229 -8.86 -24.15 -0.56
C ALA A 229 -10.27 -23.62 -0.24
N THR A 230 -10.88 -24.01 0.88
CA THR A 230 -12.19 -23.50 1.30
C THR A 230 -12.16 -22.07 1.84
N THR A 231 -10.97 -21.51 2.08
CA THR A 231 -10.79 -20.16 2.64
C THR A 231 -10.42 -19.12 1.58
N ILE A 232 -10.59 -19.43 0.28
CA ILE A 232 -10.29 -18.46 -0.80
C ILE A 232 -11.37 -17.36 -0.80
N PRO A 233 -11.02 -16.10 -0.57
CA PRO A 233 -11.99 -15.02 -0.54
C PRO A 233 -12.65 -14.79 -1.90
N GLY A 234 -13.90 -14.32 -1.91
CA GLY A 234 -14.62 -13.93 -3.13
C GLY A 234 -15.10 -15.12 -3.99
N VAL A 235 -14.90 -16.36 -3.52
CA VAL A 235 -15.27 -17.59 -4.23
C VAL A 235 -16.55 -18.18 -3.62
N ARG A 236 -17.50 -18.54 -4.47
CA ARG A 236 -18.78 -19.19 -4.10
C ARG A 236 -18.94 -20.50 -4.85
N ASP A 237 -19.77 -21.38 -4.32
CA ASP A 237 -20.10 -22.68 -4.91
C ASP A 237 -18.87 -23.52 -5.27
N ALA A 238 -17.82 -23.40 -4.44
CA ALA A 238 -16.53 -24.01 -4.68
C ALA A 238 -16.61 -25.54 -4.61
N ARG A 239 -16.16 -26.20 -5.68
CA ARG A 239 -16.05 -27.65 -5.76
C ARG A 239 -14.60 -28.01 -6.10
N ILE A 240 -13.93 -28.73 -5.20
CA ILE A 240 -12.63 -29.31 -5.48
C ILE A 240 -12.79 -30.42 -6.52
N THR A 241 -12.08 -30.26 -7.66
CA THR A 241 -12.11 -31.23 -8.77
C THR A 241 -10.88 -32.13 -8.76
N MET A 242 -9.78 -31.68 -8.16
CA MET A 242 -8.53 -32.41 -8.00
C MET A 242 -7.77 -31.90 -6.77
N SER A 243 -7.10 -32.77 -6.04
CA SER A 243 -6.18 -32.41 -4.97
C SER A 243 -5.11 -33.47 -4.83
N GLU A 244 -3.87 -33.18 -5.21
CA GLU A 244 -2.79 -34.15 -5.28
C GLU A 244 -1.43 -33.58 -4.82
N PRO A 245 -0.54 -34.43 -4.27
CA PRO A 245 0.79 -34.01 -3.89
C PRO A 245 1.63 -33.74 -5.13
N ILE A 246 2.44 -32.67 -5.06
CA ILE A 246 3.40 -32.30 -6.08
C ILE A 246 4.72 -31.89 -5.43
N ARG A 247 5.73 -31.60 -6.26
CA ARG A 247 6.94 -30.91 -5.84
C ARG A 247 7.00 -29.54 -6.53
N ILE A 248 7.32 -28.51 -5.76
CA ILE A 248 7.54 -27.14 -6.25
C ILE A 248 8.94 -26.75 -5.82
N ASP A 249 9.83 -26.51 -6.79
CA ASP A 249 11.25 -26.22 -6.52
C ASP A 249 11.87 -27.26 -5.57
N GLY A 250 11.65 -28.54 -5.87
CA GLY A 250 12.14 -29.67 -5.07
C GLY A 250 11.49 -29.86 -3.69
N GLN A 251 10.72 -28.87 -3.21
CA GLN A 251 10.03 -28.93 -1.92
C GLN A 251 8.69 -29.63 -2.02
N PRO A 252 8.24 -30.29 -0.95
CA PRO A 252 6.90 -30.86 -0.90
C PRO A 252 5.83 -29.80 -1.09
N GLY A 253 4.85 -30.08 -1.91
CA GLY A 253 3.73 -29.20 -2.19
C GLY A 253 2.43 -29.95 -2.45
N TYR A 254 1.39 -29.20 -2.71
CA TYR A 254 0.07 -29.70 -3.07
C TYR A 254 -0.54 -28.82 -4.16
N GLU A 255 -1.14 -29.45 -5.19
CA GLU A 255 -1.96 -28.77 -6.18
C GLU A 255 -3.42 -29.11 -5.92
N THR A 256 -4.27 -28.09 -5.80
CA THR A 256 -5.73 -28.26 -5.64
C THR A 256 -6.41 -27.44 -6.74
N ARG A 257 -7.24 -28.08 -7.55
CA ARG A 257 -8.08 -27.43 -8.57
C ARG A 257 -9.50 -27.33 -8.10
N ILE A 258 -10.15 -26.20 -8.45
CA ILE A 258 -11.45 -25.84 -7.92
C ILE A 258 -12.26 -25.21 -9.05
N ASP A 259 -13.47 -25.71 -9.25
CA ASP A 259 -14.51 -25.04 -10.04
C ASP A 259 -15.39 -24.23 -9.09
N ALA A 260 -15.71 -22.99 -9.46
CA ALA A 260 -16.46 -22.08 -8.61
C ALA A 260 -17.18 -20.98 -9.41
N THR A 261 -17.83 -20.07 -8.68
CA THR A 261 -18.29 -18.79 -9.20
C THR A 261 -17.63 -17.66 -8.44
N SER A 262 -17.37 -16.52 -9.12
CA SER A 262 -16.73 -15.34 -8.54
C SER A 262 -17.38 -14.05 -9.04
N GLY A 263 -17.07 -12.93 -8.35
CA GLY A 263 -17.57 -11.61 -8.73
C GLY A 263 -19.06 -11.39 -8.43
N LYS A 264 -19.55 -10.22 -8.75
CA LYS A 264 -20.95 -9.81 -8.53
C LYS A 264 -21.91 -10.59 -9.44
N ASP A 265 -21.46 -10.93 -10.66
CA ASP A 265 -22.26 -11.55 -11.72
C ASP A 265 -22.23 -13.09 -11.67
N ASN A 266 -21.66 -13.69 -10.60
CA ASN A 266 -21.49 -15.14 -10.48
C ASN A 266 -20.77 -15.77 -11.69
N THR A 267 -19.73 -15.11 -12.18
CA THR A 267 -18.95 -15.60 -13.32
C THR A 267 -18.35 -16.97 -13.01
N PRO A 268 -18.57 -18.00 -13.86
CA PRO A 268 -17.92 -19.28 -13.69
C PRO A 268 -16.41 -19.17 -13.83
N VAL A 269 -15.68 -19.61 -12.82
CA VAL A 269 -14.21 -19.56 -12.76
C VAL A 269 -13.64 -20.94 -12.49
N THR A 270 -12.43 -21.17 -12.96
CA THR A 270 -11.58 -22.28 -12.53
C THR A 270 -10.40 -21.70 -11.77
N LEU A 271 -10.08 -22.30 -10.62
CA LEU A 271 -8.94 -21.89 -9.79
C LEU A 271 -7.98 -23.05 -9.65
N VAL A 272 -6.73 -22.69 -9.39
CA VAL A 272 -5.71 -23.59 -8.86
C VAL A 272 -5.12 -22.99 -7.61
N GLN A 273 -4.93 -23.80 -6.60
CA GLN A 273 -4.13 -23.47 -5.44
C GLN A 273 -2.90 -24.36 -5.41
N TRP A 274 -1.74 -23.76 -5.30
CA TRP A 274 -0.49 -24.45 -4.96
C TRP A 274 -0.06 -24.07 -3.56
N LEU A 275 0.32 -25.07 -2.79
CA LEU A 275 1.00 -24.89 -1.51
C LEU A 275 2.41 -25.47 -1.63
N ARG A 276 3.41 -24.71 -1.24
CA ARG A 276 4.78 -25.19 -1.01
C ARG A 276 5.06 -25.14 0.48
N PHE A 277 5.26 -26.31 1.10
CA PHE A 277 5.41 -26.40 2.54
C PHE A 277 6.85 -26.07 2.95
N GLY A 278 7.00 -25.09 3.81
CA GLY A 278 8.25 -24.72 4.49
C GLY A 278 8.30 -25.26 5.92
N ALA A 279 9.33 -24.88 6.68
CA ALA A 279 9.51 -25.34 8.05
C ALA A 279 8.51 -24.68 9.03
N GLN A 280 8.22 -23.40 8.87
CA GLN A 280 7.35 -22.63 9.78
C GLN A 280 6.16 -22.00 9.07
N SER A 281 6.24 -21.81 7.77
CA SER A 281 5.20 -21.21 6.93
C SER A 281 5.10 -21.94 5.61
N SER A 282 3.96 -21.79 4.95
CA SER A 282 3.73 -22.32 3.60
C SER A 282 3.54 -21.17 2.62
N LEU A 283 4.21 -21.26 1.46
CA LEU A 283 3.89 -20.37 0.34
C LEU A 283 2.58 -20.85 -0.29
N ARG A 284 1.62 -19.95 -0.41
CA ARG A 284 0.35 -20.17 -1.10
C ARG A 284 0.30 -19.36 -2.37
N VAL A 285 0.05 -20.04 -3.48
CA VAL A 285 -0.14 -19.44 -4.80
C VAL A 285 -1.52 -19.83 -5.27
N ILE A 286 -2.37 -18.84 -5.54
CA ILE A 286 -3.72 -19.04 -6.09
C ILE A 286 -3.74 -18.41 -7.47
N GLY A 287 -4.13 -19.15 -8.50
CA GLY A 287 -4.45 -18.62 -9.82
C GLY A 287 -5.95 -18.78 -10.07
N SER A 288 -6.59 -17.75 -10.59
CA SER A 288 -8.01 -17.76 -10.95
C SER A 288 -8.20 -17.19 -12.35
N ALA A 289 -9.07 -17.80 -13.12
CA ALA A 289 -9.45 -17.27 -14.43
C ALA A 289 -10.91 -17.66 -14.75
N PRO A 290 -11.61 -16.82 -15.55
CA PRO A 290 -12.84 -17.22 -16.22
C PRO A 290 -12.64 -18.57 -16.94
N ARG A 291 -13.64 -19.44 -16.89
CA ARG A 291 -13.51 -20.83 -17.37
C ARG A 291 -13.10 -20.93 -18.84
N ASP A 292 -13.56 -20.02 -19.68
CA ASP A 292 -13.22 -19.94 -21.10
C ASP A 292 -11.76 -19.50 -21.35
N GLN A 293 -11.16 -18.76 -20.40
CA GLN A 293 -9.77 -18.28 -20.48
C GLN A 293 -8.79 -19.23 -19.80
N TRP A 294 -9.27 -20.19 -19.03
CA TRP A 294 -8.47 -21.09 -18.22
C TRP A 294 -7.31 -21.78 -18.98
N PRO A 295 -7.49 -22.33 -20.21
CA PRO A 295 -6.39 -23.03 -20.88
C PRO A 295 -5.16 -22.17 -21.13
N LYS A 296 -5.36 -20.88 -21.43
CA LYS A 296 -4.27 -19.90 -21.64
C LYS A 296 -3.70 -19.41 -20.29
N ALA A 297 -4.57 -19.14 -19.33
CA ALA A 297 -4.17 -18.62 -18.03
C ALA A 297 -3.35 -19.65 -17.24
N PHE A 298 -3.70 -20.91 -17.28
CA PHE A 298 -3.05 -21.96 -16.48
C PHE A 298 -1.55 -22.12 -16.79
N SER A 299 -1.15 -22.02 -18.06
CA SER A 299 0.27 -22.07 -18.44
C SER A 299 1.06 -20.88 -17.88
N ARG A 300 0.47 -19.68 -17.88
CA ARG A 300 1.04 -18.46 -17.29
C ARG A 300 1.16 -18.58 -15.77
N PHE A 301 0.13 -19.10 -15.11
CA PHE A 301 0.15 -19.35 -13.66
C PHE A 301 1.28 -20.30 -13.25
N ARG A 302 1.51 -21.35 -14.04
CA ARG A 302 2.62 -22.27 -13.80
C ARG A 302 3.98 -21.58 -13.96
N ALA A 303 4.16 -20.79 -15.00
CA ALA A 303 5.42 -20.06 -15.22
C ALA A 303 5.72 -19.10 -14.06
N VAL A 304 4.72 -18.34 -13.57
CA VAL A 304 4.89 -17.50 -12.39
C VAL A 304 5.25 -18.35 -11.16
N ARG A 305 4.51 -19.44 -10.88
CA ARG A 305 4.77 -20.33 -9.75
C ARG A 305 6.21 -20.86 -9.76
N ASP A 306 6.67 -21.28 -10.93
CA ASP A 306 8.00 -21.88 -11.11
C ASP A 306 9.12 -20.79 -11.02
N GLY A 307 8.79 -19.53 -11.22
CA GLY A 307 9.67 -18.38 -11.03
C GLY A 307 9.77 -17.86 -9.59
N ILE A 308 9.07 -18.48 -8.62
CA ILE A 308 9.13 -18.03 -7.22
C ILE A 308 10.30 -18.68 -6.49
N GLN A 309 11.21 -17.84 -6.01
CA GLN A 309 12.43 -18.26 -5.29
C GLN A 309 12.44 -17.71 -3.86
N PRO A 310 13.02 -18.42 -2.88
CA PRO A 310 13.28 -17.86 -1.56
C PRO A 310 14.16 -16.60 -1.70
N ARG A 311 13.97 -15.61 -0.83
CA ARG A 311 14.99 -14.62 -0.57
C ARG A 311 15.98 -15.24 0.41
N GLY A 312 17.22 -15.35 0.00
CA GLY A 312 18.32 -15.78 0.86
C GLY A 312 18.66 -14.72 1.90
#